data_1b23e4d7bd31eacf7b5e3709789db68e
#
_entry.id   1b23e4d7bd31eacf7b5e3709789db68e
#
_cell.length_a   1.000
_cell.length_b   1.000
_cell.length_c   1.000
_cell.angle_alpha   90.00
_cell.angle_beta   90.00
_cell.angle_gamma   90.00
#
_symmetry.space_group_name_H-M   'P 1'
#
loop_
_entity.id
_entity.type
_entity.pdbx_description
1 polymer ?
#
loop_
_entity_poly.entity_id
_entity_poly.type
_entity_poly.pdbx_seq_one_letter_code
_entity_poly.pdbx_strand_id
1 'polypeptide(L)'
;MKKEDFLNKLRKNTHVQFDMPAVDVKGIQYEDTLKQFIEMTESVGGHVIEAKEGESLDELVKKAYPEAKVFASHLPEITIAQKNPDTVAEANDLNGTDVGIVRGEVGVAENGCVWIPQAMKEKAVLFISEYLVIFLEKEKIVNNMHEAYARIEMDPKFNFGTFISGPSKTADIEQALVMGAQAARGVTVVLV
;
A
#
# COMPACT_ATOMS: atom_id res chain seq x y z
N MET A 1 -24.45 -9.16 -27.63
CA MET A 1 -24.88 -9.99 -26.51
C MET A 1 -24.82 -9.13 -25.25
N LYS A 2 -25.89 -9.03 -24.47
CA LYS A 2 -25.86 -8.26 -23.22
C LYS A 2 -25.04 -9.02 -22.16
N LYS A 3 -24.47 -8.29 -21.19
CA LYS A 3 -23.66 -8.87 -20.12
C LYS A 3 -24.39 -9.99 -19.37
N GLU A 4 -25.67 -9.77 -19.07
CA GLU A 4 -26.50 -10.78 -18.38
C GLU A 4 -26.69 -12.06 -19.19
N ASP A 5 -26.90 -11.97 -20.50
CA ASP A 5 -27.04 -13.15 -21.38
C ASP A 5 -25.74 -13.97 -21.41
N PHE A 6 -24.59 -13.26 -21.44
CA PHE A 6 -23.28 -13.89 -21.38
C PHE A 6 -23.07 -14.63 -20.05
N LEU A 7 -23.33 -13.95 -18.93
CA LEU A 7 -23.17 -14.54 -17.60
C LEU A 7 -24.12 -15.73 -17.38
N ASN A 8 -25.35 -15.64 -17.86
CA ASN A 8 -26.31 -16.75 -17.80
C ASN A 8 -25.89 -17.94 -18.65
N LYS A 9 -25.25 -17.68 -19.81
CA LYS A 9 -24.68 -18.76 -20.64
C LYS A 9 -23.53 -19.47 -19.94
N LEU A 10 -22.65 -18.71 -19.26
CA LEU A 10 -21.56 -19.28 -18.45
C LEU A 10 -22.10 -20.12 -17.29
N ARG A 11 -23.07 -19.61 -16.53
CA ARG A 11 -23.71 -20.35 -15.42
C ARG A 11 -24.35 -21.69 -15.87
N LYS A 12 -24.95 -21.70 -17.04
CA LYS A 12 -25.51 -22.93 -17.61
C LYS A 12 -24.48 -23.98 -17.99
N ASN A 13 -23.24 -23.61 -18.20
CA ASN A 13 -22.15 -24.53 -18.50
C ASN A 13 -21.45 -25.06 -17.24
N THR A 14 -21.83 -24.61 -16.05
CA THR A 14 -21.33 -25.15 -14.79
C THR A 14 -22.22 -26.31 -14.36
N HIS A 15 -21.77 -27.54 -14.61
CA HIS A 15 -22.56 -28.75 -14.37
C HIS A 15 -22.55 -29.24 -12.92
N VAL A 16 -21.55 -28.77 -12.13
CA VAL A 16 -21.40 -29.14 -10.71
C VAL A 16 -21.04 -27.89 -9.93
N GLN A 17 -21.77 -27.63 -8.85
CA GLN A 17 -21.40 -26.60 -7.88
C GLN A 17 -20.77 -27.31 -6.68
N PHE A 18 -19.60 -26.85 -6.30
CA PHE A 18 -18.94 -27.25 -5.07
C PHE A 18 -18.97 -26.06 -4.12
N ASP A 19 -19.27 -26.31 -2.86
CA ASP A 19 -19.10 -25.31 -1.82
C ASP A 19 -17.61 -24.98 -1.69
N MET A 20 -17.30 -23.72 -1.38
CA MET A 20 -15.94 -23.34 -1.09
C MET A 20 -15.47 -24.11 0.15
N PRO A 21 -14.36 -24.87 0.07
CA PRO A 21 -13.86 -25.58 1.23
C PRO A 21 -13.51 -24.60 2.36
N ALA A 22 -13.70 -25.05 3.60
CA ALA A 22 -13.21 -24.28 4.74
C ALA A 22 -11.69 -24.14 4.63
N VAL A 23 -11.21 -22.89 4.63
CA VAL A 23 -9.78 -22.60 4.61
C VAL A 23 -9.30 -22.47 6.06
N ASP A 24 -8.88 -23.60 6.65
CA ASP A 24 -8.23 -23.64 7.96
C ASP A 24 -6.71 -23.78 7.77
N VAL A 25 -6.09 -22.74 7.25
CA VAL A 25 -4.65 -22.70 7.03
C VAL A 25 -3.99 -22.02 8.23
N LYS A 26 -3.17 -22.80 8.95
CA LYS A 26 -2.26 -22.23 9.96
C LYS A 26 -1.08 -21.61 9.24
N GLY A 27 -1.08 -20.28 9.12
CA GLY A 27 0.04 -19.53 8.56
C GLY A 27 1.26 -19.53 9.52
N ILE A 28 2.40 -19.11 8.98
CA ILE A 28 3.63 -18.93 9.75
C ILE A 28 3.41 -17.93 10.89
N GLN A 29 4.06 -18.17 12.02
CA GLN A 29 4.05 -17.30 13.20
C GLN A 29 5.50 -16.96 13.56
N TYR A 30 5.76 -15.71 13.91
CA TYR A 30 7.07 -15.22 14.31
C TYR A 30 7.09 -14.89 15.78
N GLU A 31 8.21 -15.14 16.45
CA GLU A 31 8.40 -14.77 17.88
C GLU A 31 8.36 -13.25 18.08
N ASP A 32 8.94 -12.51 17.14
CA ASP A 32 8.93 -11.05 17.08
C ASP A 32 8.44 -10.60 15.70
N THR A 33 7.14 -10.38 15.62
CA THR A 33 6.45 -9.99 14.40
C THR A 33 6.90 -8.62 13.90
N LEU A 34 7.17 -7.67 14.81
CA LEU A 34 7.63 -6.33 14.46
C LEU A 34 9.03 -6.37 13.84
N LYS A 35 9.96 -7.06 14.49
CA LYS A 35 11.33 -7.24 13.98
C LYS A 35 11.32 -7.91 12.61
N GLN A 36 10.54 -8.98 12.46
CA GLN A 36 10.40 -9.67 11.18
C GLN A 36 9.85 -8.77 10.08
N PHE A 37 8.85 -7.94 10.40
CA PHE A 37 8.29 -6.97 9.44
C PHE A 37 9.35 -5.96 8.98
N ILE A 38 10.15 -5.42 9.91
CA ILE A 38 11.24 -4.48 9.59
C ILE A 38 12.26 -5.15 8.66
N GLU A 39 12.77 -6.33 9.04
CA GLU A 39 13.76 -7.07 8.25
C GLU A 39 13.25 -7.40 6.84
N MET A 40 11.99 -7.81 6.72
CA MET A 40 11.38 -8.12 5.42
C MET A 40 11.16 -6.88 4.57
N THR A 41 10.68 -5.78 5.16
CA THR A 41 10.52 -4.51 4.44
C THR A 41 11.84 -4.01 3.88
N GLU A 42 12.93 -4.09 4.65
CA GLU A 42 14.27 -3.70 4.19
C GLU A 42 14.82 -4.68 3.13
N SER A 43 14.58 -5.98 3.28
CA SER A 43 15.03 -7.00 2.33
C SER A 43 14.44 -6.82 0.94
N VAL A 44 13.21 -6.32 0.84
CA VAL A 44 12.56 -5.99 -0.43
C VAL A 44 12.91 -4.57 -0.92
N GLY A 45 13.82 -3.86 -0.24
CA GLY A 45 14.34 -2.55 -0.64
C GLY A 45 13.48 -1.37 -0.19
N GLY A 46 12.57 -1.57 0.75
CA GLY A 46 11.91 -0.49 1.48
C GLY A 46 12.79 0.04 2.60
N HIS A 47 12.35 1.12 3.25
CA HIS A 47 12.95 1.65 4.47
C HIS A 47 11.93 1.67 5.59
N VAL A 48 12.39 1.49 6.82
CA VAL A 48 11.53 1.59 8.00
C VAL A 48 12.07 2.68 8.93
N ILE A 49 11.19 3.54 9.40
CA ILE A 49 11.48 4.57 10.39
C ILE A 49 10.50 4.38 11.54
N GLU A 50 11.00 4.34 12.76
CA GLU A 50 10.15 4.35 13.95
C GLU A 50 10.01 5.79 14.44
N ALA A 51 8.77 6.31 14.42
CA ALA A 51 8.46 7.61 15.00
C ALA A 51 8.51 7.54 16.53
N LYS A 52 9.02 8.59 17.15
CA LYS A 52 8.99 8.73 18.60
C LYS A 52 7.68 9.39 19.03
N GLU A 53 7.26 9.09 20.24
CA GLU A 53 6.08 9.72 20.83
C GLU A 53 6.22 11.27 20.82
N GLY A 54 5.24 11.96 20.24
CA GLY A 54 5.23 13.42 20.11
C GLY A 54 6.12 13.99 19.00
N GLU A 55 6.77 13.16 18.19
CA GLU A 55 7.55 13.60 17.03
C GLU A 55 6.62 14.12 15.92
N SER A 56 7.00 15.26 15.31
CA SER A 56 6.27 15.81 14.17
C SER A 56 6.44 14.92 12.94
N LEU A 57 5.34 14.39 12.42
CA LEU A 57 5.33 13.57 11.21
C LEU A 57 5.83 14.37 9.98
N ASP A 58 5.48 15.65 9.90
CA ASP A 58 5.95 16.56 8.85
C ASP A 58 7.48 16.70 8.84
N GLU A 59 8.08 16.90 10.02
CA GLU A 59 9.54 17.02 10.15
C GLU A 59 10.25 15.70 9.86
N LEU A 60 9.66 14.59 10.29
CA LEU A 60 10.19 13.26 10.02
C LEU A 60 10.23 12.97 8.52
N VAL A 61 9.14 13.28 7.80
CA VAL A 61 9.08 13.11 6.34
C VAL A 61 10.07 14.03 5.62
N LYS A 62 10.16 15.32 6.02
CA LYS A 62 11.14 16.25 5.45
C LYS A 62 12.58 15.79 5.67
N LYS A 63 12.88 15.23 6.83
CA LYS A 63 14.20 14.70 7.16
C LYS A 63 14.54 13.48 6.32
N ALA A 64 13.56 12.61 6.07
CA ALA A 64 13.73 11.43 5.23
C ALA A 64 13.92 11.79 3.73
N TYR A 65 13.29 12.90 3.29
CA TYR A 65 13.31 13.34 1.90
C TYR A 65 13.66 14.84 1.78
N PRO A 66 14.91 15.25 2.11
CA PRO A 66 15.30 16.67 2.19
C PRO A 66 15.25 17.39 0.84
N GLU A 67 15.38 16.67 -0.27
CA GLU A 67 15.35 17.25 -1.61
C GLU A 67 13.93 17.37 -2.20
N ALA A 68 12.93 16.75 -1.55
CA ALA A 68 11.54 16.76 -2.02
C ALA A 68 10.93 18.16 -1.87
N LYS A 69 10.21 18.60 -2.89
CA LYS A 69 9.57 19.92 -2.96
C LYS A 69 8.05 19.81 -2.98
N VAL A 70 7.53 18.75 -3.61
CA VAL A 70 6.10 18.54 -3.82
C VAL A 70 5.62 17.31 -3.06
N PHE A 71 4.87 17.55 -2.00
CA PHE A 71 4.25 16.51 -1.19
C PHE A 71 2.76 16.43 -1.52
N ALA A 72 2.22 15.20 -1.53
CA ALA A 72 0.80 14.94 -1.71
C ALA A 72 0.27 14.07 -0.57
N SER A 73 -0.79 14.52 0.08
CA SER A 73 -1.48 13.76 1.15
C SER A 73 -2.92 14.22 1.30
N HIS A 74 -3.79 13.30 1.74
CA HIS A 74 -5.14 13.60 2.23
C HIS A 74 -5.23 13.58 3.75
N LEU A 75 -4.14 13.19 4.42
CA LEU A 75 -4.10 13.04 5.87
C LEU A 75 -4.11 14.41 6.55
N PRO A 76 -5.07 14.69 7.46
CA PRO A 76 -5.21 16.02 8.07
C PRO A 76 -4.03 16.40 8.97
N GLU A 77 -3.30 15.41 9.51
CA GLU A 77 -2.10 15.62 10.31
C GLU A 77 -0.85 16.02 9.49
N ILE A 78 -0.91 15.90 8.16
CA ILE A 78 0.18 16.28 7.26
C ILE A 78 -0.09 17.68 6.70
N THR A 79 0.66 18.65 7.18
CA THR A 79 0.47 20.07 6.83
C THR A 79 1.39 20.56 5.71
N ILE A 80 2.42 19.79 5.38
CA ILE A 80 3.41 20.13 4.34
C ILE A 80 2.94 19.80 2.91
N ALA A 81 1.80 19.13 2.74
CA ALA A 81 1.31 18.72 1.44
C ALA A 81 0.79 19.91 0.62
N GLN A 82 1.32 20.07 -0.60
CA GLN A 82 0.84 21.06 -1.57
C GLN A 82 -0.30 20.52 -2.43
N LYS A 83 -0.39 19.17 -2.57
CA LYS A 83 -1.44 18.51 -3.32
C LYS A 83 -2.24 17.60 -2.41
N ASN A 84 -3.57 17.64 -2.59
CA ASN A 84 -4.46 16.76 -1.84
C ASN A 84 -5.26 15.90 -2.83
N PRO A 85 -5.11 14.56 -2.78
CA PRO A 85 -5.80 13.65 -3.68
C PRO A 85 -7.33 13.65 -3.57
N ASP A 86 -7.89 14.28 -2.54
CA ASP A 86 -9.34 14.47 -2.41
C ASP A 86 -9.87 15.71 -3.15
N THR A 87 -9.02 16.71 -3.34
CA THR A 87 -9.43 18.02 -3.86
C THR A 87 -8.94 18.35 -5.27
N VAL A 88 -7.96 17.61 -5.80
CA VAL A 88 -7.53 17.75 -7.20
C VAL A 88 -8.69 17.46 -8.15
N ALA A 89 -8.71 18.15 -9.29
CA ALA A 89 -9.78 17.97 -10.28
C ALA A 89 -9.74 16.57 -10.89
N GLU A 90 -8.54 16.13 -11.29
CA GLU A 90 -8.29 14.82 -11.88
C GLU A 90 -6.97 14.19 -11.40
N ALA A 91 -6.80 12.88 -11.62
CA ALA A 91 -5.62 12.13 -11.21
C ALA A 91 -4.30 12.69 -11.77
N ASN A 92 -4.35 13.27 -12.98
CA ASN A 92 -3.18 13.84 -13.66
C ASN A 92 -2.61 15.08 -12.94
N ASP A 93 -3.41 15.77 -12.13
CA ASP A 93 -2.96 16.91 -11.32
C ASP A 93 -1.95 16.48 -10.23
N LEU A 94 -1.90 15.20 -9.90
CA LEU A 94 -0.92 14.63 -8.99
C LEU A 94 0.45 14.39 -9.65
N ASN A 95 0.57 14.54 -10.97
CA ASN A 95 1.84 14.37 -11.67
C ASN A 95 2.90 15.35 -11.15
N GLY A 96 4.16 14.90 -11.05
CA GLY A 96 5.24 15.67 -10.46
C GLY A 96 5.18 15.76 -8.91
N THR A 97 4.53 14.80 -8.27
CA THR A 97 4.62 14.61 -6.81
C THR A 97 5.91 13.89 -6.47
N ASP A 98 6.76 14.52 -5.66
CA ASP A 98 8.00 13.91 -5.19
C ASP A 98 7.70 12.84 -4.14
N VAL A 99 6.85 13.16 -3.15
CA VAL A 99 6.49 12.24 -2.05
C VAL A 99 4.98 12.19 -1.86
N GLY A 100 4.41 11.00 -2.07
CA GLY A 100 3.05 10.68 -1.65
C GLY A 100 3.05 10.17 -0.20
N ILE A 101 2.13 10.66 0.61
CA ILE A 101 2.04 10.29 2.03
C ILE A 101 0.65 9.75 2.30
N VAL A 102 0.58 8.51 2.77
CA VAL A 102 -0.67 7.78 2.99
C VAL A 102 -0.64 6.99 4.29
N ARG A 103 -1.78 6.46 4.72
CA ARG A 103 -1.89 5.57 5.87
C ARG A 103 -2.17 4.15 5.41
N GLY A 104 -1.40 3.20 5.95
CA GLY A 104 -1.66 1.77 5.85
C GLY A 104 -2.49 1.28 7.04
N GLU A 105 -3.22 0.20 6.86
CA GLU A 105 -4.07 -0.38 7.89
C GLU A 105 -3.54 -1.71 8.44
N VAL A 106 -2.83 -2.49 7.64
CA VAL A 106 -2.27 -3.78 8.07
C VAL A 106 -0.88 -3.95 7.47
N GLY A 107 0.12 -4.22 8.33
CA GLY A 107 1.45 -4.65 7.91
C GLY A 107 1.59 -6.17 8.00
N VAL A 108 2.35 -6.79 7.11
CA VAL A 108 2.52 -8.24 7.04
C VAL A 108 3.99 -8.61 7.17
N ALA A 109 4.34 -9.29 8.27
CA ALA A 109 5.72 -9.67 8.58
C ALA A 109 6.29 -10.71 7.59
N GLU A 110 5.44 -11.57 7.04
CA GLU A 110 5.83 -12.62 6.10
C GLU A 110 6.57 -12.08 4.85
N ASN A 111 6.16 -10.92 4.35
CA ASN A 111 6.65 -10.38 3.08
C ASN A 111 6.88 -8.86 3.07
N GLY A 112 6.80 -8.20 4.24
CA GLY A 112 7.04 -6.76 4.38
C GLY A 112 6.05 -5.86 3.64
N CYS A 113 4.87 -6.37 3.28
CA CYS A 113 3.87 -5.57 2.59
C CYS A 113 2.96 -4.83 3.59
N VAL A 114 2.39 -3.72 3.12
CA VAL A 114 1.40 -2.95 3.84
C VAL A 114 0.13 -2.86 3.00
N TRP A 115 -1.00 -3.20 3.60
CA TRP A 115 -2.32 -2.96 3.02
C TRP A 115 -2.70 -1.50 3.12
N ILE A 116 -3.05 -0.91 1.99
CA ILE A 116 -3.49 0.48 1.88
C ILE A 116 -4.88 0.48 1.24
N PRO A 117 -5.95 0.73 2.00
CA PRO A 117 -7.27 0.93 1.43
C PRO A 117 -7.33 2.26 0.67
N GLN A 118 -8.18 2.35 -0.32
CA GLN A 118 -8.49 3.63 -0.92
C GLN A 118 -9.37 4.44 0.04
N ALA A 119 -8.77 5.38 0.75
CA ALA A 119 -9.44 6.32 1.64
C ALA A 119 -9.54 7.73 1.01
N MET A 120 -9.02 7.91 -0.21
CA MET A 120 -8.99 9.19 -0.94
C MET A 120 -9.66 9.05 -2.31
N LYS A 121 -10.11 10.18 -2.89
CA LYS A 121 -10.72 10.23 -4.22
C LYS A 121 -9.76 9.71 -5.30
N GLU A 122 -8.54 10.25 -5.35
CA GLU A 122 -7.56 9.92 -6.39
C GLU A 122 -6.48 8.96 -5.85
N LYS A 123 -6.72 7.66 -6.02
CA LYS A 123 -5.75 6.61 -5.65
C LYS A 123 -4.44 6.68 -6.45
N ALA A 124 -4.40 7.49 -7.49
CA ALA A 124 -3.19 7.68 -8.31
C ALA A 124 -1.99 8.12 -7.47
N VAL A 125 -2.19 8.79 -6.32
CA VAL A 125 -1.12 9.20 -5.41
C VAL A 125 -0.24 8.02 -4.96
N LEU A 126 -0.78 6.80 -4.90
CA LEU A 126 -0.06 5.59 -4.52
C LEU A 126 0.97 5.14 -5.58
N PHE A 127 0.78 5.55 -6.83
CA PHE A 127 1.54 5.03 -7.96
C PHE A 127 2.27 6.11 -8.76
N ILE A 128 1.78 7.36 -8.74
CA ILE A 128 2.34 8.46 -9.53
C ILE A 128 3.48 9.20 -8.80
N SER A 129 3.53 9.09 -7.47
CA SER A 129 4.56 9.71 -6.64
C SER A 129 5.91 9.04 -6.84
N GLU A 130 7.00 9.84 -6.86
CA GLU A 130 8.35 9.31 -7.01
C GLU A 130 8.77 8.48 -5.79
N TYR A 131 8.37 8.92 -4.59
CA TYR A 131 8.51 8.19 -3.33
C TYR A 131 7.16 8.05 -2.65
N LEU A 132 6.99 6.98 -1.89
CA LEU A 132 5.79 6.74 -1.09
C LEU A 132 6.17 6.57 0.39
N VAL A 133 5.53 7.36 1.24
CA VAL A 133 5.60 7.23 2.69
C VAL A 133 4.29 6.64 3.19
N ILE A 134 4.37 5.57 3.97
CA ILE A 134 3.22 4.86 4.51
C ILE A 134 3.30 4.90 6.03
N PHE A 135 2.38 5.61 6.69
CA PHE A 135 2.23 5.53 8.15
C PHE A 135 1.50 4.26 8.53
N LEU A 136 2.05 3.51 9.48
CA LEU A 136 1.50 2.26 9.95
C LEU A 136 1.61 2.17 11.48
N GLU A 137 0.51 1.88 12.14
CA GLU A 137 0.51 1.59 13.58
C GLU A 137 1.18 0.23 13.84
N LYS A 138 2.11 0.17 14.80
CA LYS A 138 2.87 -1.05 15.12
C LYS A 138 1.98 -2.23 15.49
N GLU A 139 0.89 -1.97 16.19
CA GLU A 139 -0.08 -2.97 16.65
C GLU A 139 -0.90 -3.60 15.51
N LYS A 140 -0.86 -2.99 14.32
CA LYS A 140 -1.54 -3.48 13.12
C LYS A 140 -0.69 -4.43 12.27
N ILE A 141 0.51 -4.77 12.74
CA ILE A 141 1.36 -5.74 12.06
C ILE A 141 0.90 -7.16 12.42
N VAL A 142 0.76 -7.99 11.39
CA VAL A 142 0.36 -9.40 11.51
C VAL A 142 1.46 -10.32 10.99
N ASN A 143 1.39 -11.61 11.33
CA ASN A 143 2.42 -12.55 10.94
C ASN A 143 2.41 -12.86 9.44
N ASN A 144 1.24 -13.08 8.85
CA ASN A 144 1.10 -13.65 7.51
C ASN A 144 -0.10 -13.07 6.75
N MET A 145 -0.17 -13.38 5.46
CA MET A 145 -1.24 -12.88 4.58
C MET A 145 -2.63 -13.36 4.98
N HIS A 146 -2.78 -14.57 5.55
CA HIS A 146 -4.10 -15.06 5.98
C HIS A 146 -4.68 -14.20 7.11
N GLU A 147 -3.83 -13.80 8.07
CA GLU A 147 -4.23 -12.88 9.13
C GLU A 147 -4.57 -11.48 8.59
N ALA A 148 -3.82 -11.03 7.58
CA ALA A 148 -4.10 -9.75 6.93
C ALA A 148 -5.45 -9.77 6.23
N TYR A 149 -5.72 -10.77 5.40
CA TYR A 149 -7.01 -10.89 4.70
C TYR A 149 -8.21 -10.99 5.65
N ALA A 150 -8.02 -11.58 6.84
CA ALA A 150 -9.07 -11.64 7.86
C ALA A 150 -9.40 -10.26 8.50
N ARG A 151 -8.51 -9.27 8.36
CA ARG A 151 -8.66 -7.90 8.92
C ARG A 151 -9.05 -6.86 7.88
N ILE A 152 -8.98 -7.21 6.57
CA ILE A 152 -9.27 -6.25 5.50
C ILE A 152 -10.77 -6.01 5.41
N GLU A 153 -11.15 -4.75 5.54
CA GLU A 153 -12.47 -4.26 5.21
C GLU A 153 -12.37 -3.31 4.01
N MET A 154 -13.24 -3.50 3.03
CA MET A 154 -13.28 -2.66 1.84
C MET A 154 -14.30 -1.54 2.03
N ASP A 155 -13.89 -0.28 1.83
CA ASP A 155 -14.84 0.83 1.76
C ASP A 155 -15.79 0.63 0.56
N PRO A 156 -17.10 0.50 0.78
CA PRO A 156 -18.07 0.30 -0.29
C PRO A 156 -18.07 1.41 -1.34
N LYS A 157 -17.65 2.62 -0.96
CA LYS A 157 -17.59 3.79 -1.84
C LYS A 157 -16.52 3.62 -2.93
N PHE A 158 -15.36 3.11 -2.57
CA PHE A 158 -14.23 2.98 -3.48
C PHE A 158 -14.00 1.55 -3.93
N ASN A 159 -14.30 0.58 -3.05
CA ASN A 159 -14.13 -0.86 -3.28
C ASN A 159 -12.75 -1.22 -3.89
N PHE A 160 -11.70 -0.56 -3.38
CA PHE A 160 -10.32 -0.75 -3.81
C PHE A 160 -9.37 -0.65 -2.63
N GLY A 161 -8.32 -1.43 -2.70
CA GLY A 161 -7.15 -1.36 -1.84
C GLY A 161 -6.01 -2.14 -2.49
N THR A 162 -4.80 -1.95 -1.99
CA THR A 162 -3.62 -2.60 -2.54
C THR A 162 -2.62 -2.94 -1.44
N PHE A 163 -1.90 -4.05 -1.62
CA PHE A 163 -0.70 -4.33 -0.87
C PHE A 163 0.50 -3.72 -1.59
N ILE A 164 1.35 -3.00 -0.86
CA ILE A 164 2.61 -2.45 -1.35
C ILE A 164 3.74 -3.04 -0.51
N SER A 165 4.72 -3.67 -1.19
CA SER A 165 5.91 -4.26 -0.57
C SER A 165 7.16 -3.68 -1.23
N GLY A 166 7.75 -2.68 -0.60
CA GLY A 166 8.92 -1.99 -1.12
C GLY A 166 8.69 -1.24 -2.44
N PRO A 167 9.77 -0.75 -3.07
CA PRO A 167 9.70 0.04 -4.30
C PRO A 167 9.33 -0.80 -5.52
N SER A 168 8.79 -0.13 -6.55
CA SER A 168 8.49 -0.75 -7.85
C SER A 168 9.75 -1.29 -8.51
N LYS A 169 9.73 -2.56 -8.87
CA LYS A 169 10.83 -3.28 -9.54
C LYS A 169 10.32 -3.92 -10.81
N THR A 170 10.95 -3.60 -11.93
CA THR A 170 10.63 -4.19 -13.23
C THR A 170 11.89 -4.86 -13.80
N ALA A 171 11.81 -6.16 -14.09
CA ALA A 171 12.94 -6.96 -14.58
C ALA A 171 12.87 -7.27 -16.08
N ASP A 172 11.76 -6.95 -16.76
CA ASP A 172 11.48 -7.38 -18.14
C ASP A 172 12.08 -6.48 -19.23
N ILE A 173 12.70 -5.37 -18.85
CA ILE A 173 13.29 -4.46 -19.83
C ILE A 173 14.76 -4.82 -20.01
N GLU A 174 15.10 -5.50 -21.10
CA GLU A 174 16.47 -5.89 -21.50
C GLU A 174 17.25 -6.65 -20.42
N GLN A 175 16.57 -7.42 -19.54
CA GLN A 175 17.15 -8.14 -18.42
C GLN A 175 17.83 -7.23 -17.36
N ALA A 176 17.54 -5.92 -17.41
CA ALA A 176 18.01 -4.97 -16.41
C ALA A 176 16.92 -4.72 -15.34
N LEU A 177 17.32 -4.69 -14.07
CA LEU A 177 16.42 -4.29 -12.99
C LEU A 177 16.22 -2.78 -13.02
N VAL A 178 14.99 -2.34 -13.35
CA VAL A 178 14.61 -0.92 -13.36
C VAL A 178 13.75 -0.64 -12.13
N MET A 179 14.14 0.39 -11.37
CA MET A 179 13.41 0.84 -10.19
C MET A 179 12.52 2.03 -10.53
N GLY A 180 11.26 2.02 -10.09
CA GLY A 180 10.36 3.16 -10.22
C GLY A 180 9.76 3.40 -11.60
N ALA A 181 9.78 2.41 -12.50
CA ALA A 181 9.23 2.58 -13.86
C ALA A 181 7.70 2.66 -13.91
N GLN A 182 7.01 2.01 -12.95
CA GLN A 182 5.54 1.90 -12.95
C GLN A 182 4.88 2.41 -11.67
N ALA A 183 5.65 2.63 -10.61
CA ALA A 183 5.21 3.18 -9.32
C ALA A 183 6.42 3.74 -8.57
N ALA A 184 6.26 4.07 -7.28
CA ALA A 184 7.31 4.69 -6.48
C ALA A 184 8.65 3.95 -6.56
N ARG A 185 9.72 4.70 -6.81
CA ARG A 185 11.10 4.18 -6.82
C ARG A 185 11.67 3.94 -5.42
N GLY A 186 11.03 4.49 -4.40
CA GLY A 186 11.35 4.27 -3.00
C GLY A 186 10.10 4.25 -2.14
N VAL A 187 10.08 3.36 -1.15
CA VAL A 187 8.98 3.24 -0.18
C VAL A 187 9.56 3.30 1.22
N THR A 188 9.00 4.17 2.05
CA THR A 188 9.32 4.25 3.48
C THR A 188 8.08 3.96 4.30
N VAL A 189 8.16 2.97 5.17
CA VAL A 189 7.14 2.72 6.19
C VAL A 189 7.55 3.45 7.46
N VAL A 190 6.69 4.32 7.94
CA VAL A 190 6.85 5.01 9.22
C VAL A 190 5.96 4.35 10.24
N LEU A 191 6.58 3.68 11.21
CA LEU A 191 5.89 3.02 12.32
C LEU A 191 5.55 4.06 13.38
N VAL A 192 4.27 4.20 13.66
CA VAL A 192 3.71 5.15 14.63
C VAL A 192 3.05 4.44 15.81
#